data_c26b9162e66505c7b9bb729922222dbc
#
_entry.id   c26b9162e66505c7b9bb729922222dbc
#
_cell.length_a   1.000
_cell.length_b   1.000
_cell.length_c   1.000
_cell.angle_alpha   90.00
_cell.angle_beta   90.00
_cell.angle_gamma   90.00
#
_symmetry.space_group_name_H-M   'P 1'
#
loop_
_entity.id
_entity.type
_entity.pdbx_description
1 polymer ?
#
loop_
_entity_poly.entity_id
_entity_poly.type
_entity_poly.pdbx_seq_one_letter_code
_entity_poly.pdbx_strand_id
1 'polypeptide(L)'
;SLDRARWLWGAAQQAYGEAGLSPVPEKCVVEVPAGRLWGAWLDGEIGNVGVPRTRRSELALVSLDLATLGWCSRGLRRQLVGLWVHPILYRRELLCVLDGLFGGLAGPTEDAESEGSVMQMTGAQRDELALLSVMAPLMETNLRAKVMPQLYTCDAAPDGAGGTLARIDGRVARELWRHRERRGFAAALEQYEALYLKATGRGEAESSDFAPNREWVSEVVAGLEHTVVQQFRFSARHHINVGEMRARRALLRKFARQRWSSGTRRLVAYDSRVTIGVAAKGRSPSRALNHEQRRTMPYLVGPDIQEGPLWVDSKRNPADHPSRGRPVPPPLAPAPWVARFLAGDLHALDMRRSPPGP
;
A
#
# COMPACT_ATOMS: atom_id res chain seq x y z
N SER A 1 -22.84 -4.31 -15.11
CA SER A 1 -23.79 -5.21 -15.81
C SER A 1 -22.99 -6.09 -16.77
N LEU A 2 -23.52 -7.25 -17.11
CA LEU A 2 -22.95 -8.18 -18.09
C LEU A 2 -22.80 -7.51 -19.46
N ASP A 3 -23.76 -6.69 -19.85
CA ASP A 3 -23.75 -5.97 -21.13
C ASP A 3 -22.58 -5.00 -21.23
N ARG A 4 -22.23 -4.33 -20.14
CA ARG A 4 -21.03 -3.46 -20.12
C ARG A 4 -19.76 -4.29 -20.25
N ALA A 5 -19.69 -5.47 -19.67
CA ALA A 5 -18.54 -6.36 -19.81
C ALA A 5 -18.40 -6.87 -21.26
N ARG A 6 -19.51 -7.24 -21.90
CA ARG A 6 -19.55 -7.62 -23.32
C ARG A 6 -19.11 -6.48 -24.23
N TRP A 7 -19.61 -5.27 -23.98
CA TRP A 7 -19.21 -4.09 -24.72
C TRP A 7 -17.71 -3.81 -24.58
N LEU A 8 -17.18 -3.83 -23.36
CA LEU A 8 -15.74 -3.64 -23.11
C LEU A 8 -14.89 -4.72 -23.80
N TRP A 9 -15.35 -5.97 -23.79
CA TRP A 9 -14.69 -7.05 -24.48
C TRP A 9 -14.66 -6.83 -25.99
N GLY A 10 -15.79 -6.47 -26.61
CA GLY A 10 -15.87 -6.16 -28.04
C GLY A 10 -14.96 -4.99 -28.42
N ALA A 11 -14.98 -3.91 -27.64
CA ALA A 11 -14.11 -2.76 -27.88
C ALA A 11 -12.60 -3.12 -27.77
N ALA A 12 -12.23 -3.98 -26.82
CA ALA A 12 -10.86 -4.46 -26.67
C ALA A 12 -10.44 -5.34 -27.87
N GLN A 13 -11.30 -6.26 -28.31
CA GLN A 13 -11.06 -7.12 -29.49
C GLN A 13 -10.84 -6.28 -30.76
N GLN A 14 -11.67 -5.28 -30.96
CA GLN A 14 -11.53 -4.35 -32.07
C GLN A 14 -10.20 -3.61 -32.02
N ALA A 15 -9.88 -2.98 -30.88
CA ALA A 15 -8.62 -2.24 -30.72
C ALA A 15 -7.38 -3.11 -30.92
N TYR A 16 -7.38 -4.37 -30.45
CA TYR A 16 -6.29 -5.31 -30.69
C TYR A 16 -6.22 -5.70 -32.17
N GLY A 17 -7.35 -5.94 -32.84
CA GLY A 17 -7.39 -6.23 -34.28
C GLY A 17 -6.84 -5.08 -35.12
N GLU A 18 -7.23 -3.83 -34.81
CA GLU A 18 -6.71 -2.61 -35.45
C GLU A 18 -5.20 -2.43 -35.24
N ALA A 19 -4.67 -2.86 -34.09
CA ALA A 19 -3.24 -2.85 -33.77
C ALA A 19 -2.46 -4.06 -34.36
N GLY A 20 -3.12 -4.95 -35.13
CA GLY A 20 -2.49 -6.15 -35.69
C GLY A 20 -2.16 -7.23 -34.64
N LEU A 21 -2.75 -7.17 -33.46
CA LEU A 21 -2.55 -8.12 -32.39
C LEU A 21 -3.67 -9.17 -32.38
N SER A 22 -3.31 -10.44 -32.60
CA SER A 22 -4.28 -11.53 -32.53
C SER A 22 -4.34 -12.13 -31.14
N PRO A 23 -5.51 -12.25 -30.53
CA PRO A 23 -5.66 -12.94 -29.26
C PRO A 23 -5.40 -14.46 -29.44
N VAL A 24 -4.88 -15.09 -28.39
CA VAL A 24 -4.76 -16.54 -28.31
C VAL A 24 -6.06 -17.08 -27.70
N PRO A 25 -6.93 -17.76 -28.48
CA PRO A 25 -8.28 -18.14 -28.03
C PRO A 25 -8.29 -18.92 -26.72
N GLU A 26 -7.34 -19.86 -26.54
CA GLU A 26 -7.26 -20.71 -25.34
C GLU A 26 -6.90 -19.94 -24.07
N LYS A 27 -6.39 -18.70 -24.22
CA LYS A 27 -6.05 -17.81 -23.10
C LYS A 27 -7.11 -16.76 -22.83
N CYS A 28 -8.15 -16.70 -23.65
CA CYS A 28 -9.26 -15.78 -23.50
C CYS A 28 -10.24 -16.32 -22.44
N VAL A 29 -10.48 -15.51 -21.42
CA VAL A 29 -11.45 -15.82 -20.36
C VAL A 29 -12.64 -14.86 -20.50
N VAL A 30 -13.78 -15.38 -20.92
CA VAL A 30 -14.96 -14.58 -21.24
C VAL A 30 -16.16 -15.11 -20.46
N GLU A 31 -16.92 -14.19 -19.85
CA GLU A 31 -18.21 -14.45 -19.19
C GLU A 31 -18.19 -15.55 -18.10
N VAL A 32 -17.04 -15.76 -17.45
CA VAL A 32 -16.96 -16.69 -16.32
C VAL A 32 -17.03 -15.89 -15.01
N PRO A 33 -17.75 -16.40 -14.00
CA PRO A 33 -17.85 -15.72 -12.69
C PRO A 33 -16.55 -15.79 -11.91
N ALA A 34 -15.73 -16.83 -12.13
CA ALA A 34 -14.42 -16.99 -11.52
C ALA A 34 -13.46 -17.67 -12.49
N GLY A 35 -12.19 -17.29 -12.42
CA GLY A 35 -11.18 -17.82 -13.33
C GLY A 35 -9.77 -17.40 -13.03
N ARG A 36 -8.82 -18.06 -13.69
CA ARG A 36 -7.39 -17.73 -13.60
C ARG A 36 -7.01 -16.71 -14.66
N LEU A 37 -6.41 -15.60 -14.24
CA LEU A 37 -5.91 -14.55 -15.12
C LEU A 37 -4.51 -14.10 -14.67
N TRP A 38 -3.51 -14.19 -15.54
CA TRP A 38 -2.10 -13.81 -15.26
C TRP A 38 -1.55 -14.41 -13.95
N GLY A 39 -1.87 -15.67 -13.68
CA GLY A 39 -1.44 -16.35 -12.46
C GLY A 39 -2.26 -16.05 -11.22
N ALA A 40 -3.18 -15.07 -11.27
CA ALA A 40 -4.13 -14.79 -10.23
C ALA A 40 -5.41 -15.61 -10.40
N TRP A 41 -6.09 -15.88 -9.30
CA TRP A 41 -7.46 -16.34 -9.25
C TRP A 41 -8.36 -15.14 -8.96
N LEU A 42 -9.23 -14.81 -9.90
CA LEU A 42 -10.26 -13.80 -9.75
C LEU A 42 -11.59 -14.51 -9.45
N ASP A 43 -12.17 -14.24 -8.31
CA ASP A 43 -13.48 -14.72 -7.92
C ASP A 43 -14.47 -13.56 -7.94
N GLY A 44 -15.28 -13.49 -9.00
CA GLY A 44 -16.28 -12.45 -9.18
C GLY A 44 -17.55 -12.68 -8.34
N GLU A 45 -17.80 -13.89 -7.81
CA GLU A 45 -18.96 -14.18 -6.96
C GLU A 45 -18.77 -13.59 -5.56
N ILE A 46 -17.61 -13.86 -4.94
CA ILE A 46 -17.27 -13.29 -3.63
C ILE A 46 -16.57 -11.94 -3.73
N GLY A 47 -15.98 -11.61 -4.89
CA GLY A 47 -15.30 -10.35 -5.15
C GLY A 47 -13.88 -10.31 -4.62
N ASN A 48 -13.16 -11.42 -4.65
CA ASN A 48 -11.77 -11.52 -4.22
C ASN A 48 -10.82 -11.81 -5.37
N VAL A 49 -9.57 -11.37 -5.22
CA VAL A 49 -8.46 -11.71 -6.09
C VAL A 49 -7.24 -12.12 -5.28
N GLY A 50 -6.57 -13.19 -5.71
CA GLY A 50 -5.36 -13.70 -5.05
C GLY A 50 -4.68 -14.76 -5.90
N VAL A 51 -3.66 -15.41 -5.37
CA VAL A 51 -3.11 -16.64 -5.95
C VAL A 51 -4.09 -17.79 -5.68
N PRO A 52 -4.25 -18.79 -6.60
CA PRO A 52 -5.12 -19.94 -6.37
C PRO A 52 -4.90 -20.57 -4.99
N ARG A 53 -5.98 -20.91 -4.30
CA ARG A 53 -5.95 -21.44 -2.91
C ARG A 53 -5.08 -22.69 -2.79
N THR A 54 -5.20 -23.63 -3.74
CA THR A 54 -4.37 -24.85 -3.77
C THR A 54 -2.89 -24.54 -3.72
N ARG A 55 -2.44 -23.60 -4.58
CA ARG A 55 -1.02 -23.21 -4.63
C ARG A 55 -0.56 -22.51 -3.33
N ARG A 56 -1.41 -21.70 -2.70
CA ARG A 56 -1.10 -21.09 -1.40
C ARG A 56 -1.00 -22.14 -0.29
N SER A 57 -1.91 -23.13 -0.31
CA SER A 57 -1.88 -24.21 0.68
C SER A 57 -0.65 -25.10 0.52
N GLU A 58 -0.27 -25.48 -0.70
CA GLU A 58 0.96 -26.23 -0.98
C GLU A 58 2.20 -25.48 -0.48
N LEU A 59 2.28 -24.18 -0.78
CA LEU A 59 3.39 -23.32 -0.33
C LEU A 59 3.43 -23.20 1.21
N ALA A 60 2.26 -23.11 1.84
CA ALA A 60 2.15 -23.06 3.29
C ALA A 60 2.61 -24.35 3.95
N LEU A 61 2.23 -25.52 3.42
CA LEU A 61 2.65 -26.82 3.95
C LEU A 61 4.18 -26.99 3.83
N VAL A 62 4.76 -26.76 2.65
CA VAL A 62 6.21 -26.82 2.46
C VAL A 62 6.95 -25.87 3.41
N SER A 63 6.42 -24.67 3.60
CA SER A 63 7.03 -23.70 4.50
C SER A 63 6.96 -24.13 5.96
N LEU A 64 5.87 -24.76 6.38
CA LEU A 64 5.70 -25.28 7.74
C LEU A 64 6.64 -26.46 8.00
N ASP A 65 6.76 -27.37 7.03
CA ASP A 65 7.69 -28.49 7.11
C ASP A 65 9.14 -28.00 7.25
N LEU A 66 9.55 -27.02 6.44
CA LEU A 66 10.88 -26.42 6.53
C LEU A 66 11.11 -25.67 7.85
N ALA A 67 10.10 -24.94 8.34
CA ALA A 67 10.18 -24.28 9.64
C ALA A 67 10.37 -25.31 10.79
N THR A 68 9.72 -26.47 10.67
CA THR A 68 9.84 -27.57 11.64
C THR A 68 11.19 -28.25 11.51
N LEU A 69 11.64 -28.56 10.30
CA LEU A 69 12.92 -29.19 10.01
C LEU A 69 14.11 -28.32 10.49
N GLY A 70 14.01 -27.01 10.33
CA GLY A 70 15.01 -26.05 10.78
C GLY A 70 16.26 -25.95 9.90
N TRP A 71 16.30 -26.65 8.77
CA TRP A 71 17.42 -26.65 7.82
C TRP A 71 16.92 -26.39 6.41
N CYS A 72 17.67 -25.63 5.62
CA CYS A 72 17.30 -25.29 4.26
C CYS A 72 18.55 -24.95 3.44
N SER A 73 18.57 -25.30 2.15
CA SER A 73 19.61 -24.79 1.26
C SER A 73 19.36 -23.34 0.91
N ARG A 74 20.43 -22.61 0.56
CA ARG A 74 20.34 -21.20 0.13
C ARG A 74 19.43 -21.07 -1.09
N GLY A 75 19.57 -21.97 -2.07
CA GLY A 75 18.76 -21.98 -3.28
C GLY A 75 17.28 -22.21 -3.01
N LEU A 76 16.96 -23.21 -2.15
CA LEU A 76 15.56 -23.46 -1.76
C LEU A 76 14.96 -22.27 -1.04
N ARG A 77 15.70 -21.64 -0.10
CA ARG A 77 15.24 -20.43 0.60
C ARG A 77 14.95 -19.29 -0.38
N ARG A 78 15.83 -19.06 -1.37
CA ARG A 78 15.63 -18.04 -2.41
C ARG A 78 14.38 -18.30 -3.24
N GLN A 79 14.17 -19.53 -3.67
CA GLN A 79 12.97 -19.95 -4.40
C GLN A 79 11.71 -19.74 -3.58
N LEU A 80 11.75 -20.14 -2.30
CA LEU A 80 10.61 -19.98 -1.38
C LEU A 80 10.23 -18.51 -1.18
N VAL A 81 11.21 -17.64 -0.94
CA VAL A 81 10.99 -16.21 -0.85
C VAL A 81 10.37 -15.66 -2.12
N GLY A 82 10.88 -16.03 -3.29
CA GLY A 82 10.32 -15.66 -4.59
C GLY A 82 8.87 -16.11 -4.77
N LEU A 83 8.57 -17.33 -4.35
CA LEU A 83 7.21 -17.90 -4.42
C LEU A 83 6.24 -17.18 -3.46
N TRP A 84 6.69 -16.77 -2.27
CA TRP A 84 5.86 -16.03 -1.32
C TRP A 84 5.61 -14.57 -1.72
N VAL A 85 6.53 -13.93 -2.44
CA VAL A 85 6.31 -12.55 -2.89
C VAL A 85 5.02 -12.41 -3.69
N HIS A 86 4.72 -13.36 -4.59
CA HIS A 86 3.54 -13.27 -5.44
C HIS A 86 2.20 -13.25 -4.66
N PRO A 87 1.88 -14.20 -3.76
CA PRO A 87 0.65 -14.12 -2.96
C PRO A 87 0.64 -12.90 -2.03
N ILE A 88 1.77 -12.50 -1.45
CA ILE A 88 1.84 -11.33 -0.58
C ILE A 88 1.50 -10.02 -1.33
N LEU A 89 1.75 -9.92 -2.64
CA LEU A 89 1.40 -8.73 -3.41
C LEU A 89 -0.10 -8.41 -3.38
N TYR A 90 -0.96 -9.37 -3.07
CA TYR A 90 -2.40 -9.14 -2.85
C TYR A 90 -2.72 -8.62 -1.45
N ARG A 91 -1.77 -8.75 -0.50
CA ARG A 91 -1.83 -8.19 0.87
C ARG A 91 -0.43 -7.68 1.25
N ARG A 92 -0.04 -6.59 0.64
CA ARG A 92 1.33 -6.04 0.76
C ARG A 92 1.79 -5.78 2.19
N GLU A 93 0.86 -5.54 3.09
CA GLU A 93 1.13 -5.36 4.52
C GLU A 93 1.93 -6.52 5.11
N LEU A 94 1.87 -7.69 4.50
CA LEU A 94 2.60 -8.90 4.90
C LEU A 94 4.06 -8.93 4.42
N LEU A 95 4.50 -8.03 3.51
CA LEU A 95 5.90 -8.01 3.04
C LEU A 95 6.91 -7.78 4.16
N CYS A 96 6.51 -7.15 5.27
CA CYS A 96 7.35 -6.98 6.44
C CYS A 96 7.73 -8.31 7.13
N VAL A 97 7.03 -9.40 6.84
CA VAL A 97 7.29 -10.71 7.42
C VAL A 97 8.53 -11.38 6.81
N LEU A 98 8.89 -11.03 5.59
CA LEU A 98 10.01 -11.66 4.86
C LEU A 98 11.40 -11.12 5.22
N ASP A 99 11.57 -10.34 6.28
CA ASP A 99 12.80 -9.59 6.59
C ASP A 99 14.01 -10.51 6.87
N GLY A 100 13.82 -11.51 7.73
CA GLY A 100 14.86 -12.48 8.06
C GLY A 100 15.12 -13.49 6.95
N LEU A 101 14.07 -13.85 6.18
CA LEU A 101 14.22 -14.77 5.05
C LEU A 101 14.98 -14.11 3.88
N PHE A 102 14.83 -12.79 3.66
CA PHE A 102 15.66 -12.03 2.72
C PHE A 102 17.09 -11.84 3.20
N GLY A 103 17.31 -11.85 4.50
CA GLY A 103 18.64 -11.66 5.10
C GLY A 103 19.63 -12.72 4.61
N GLY A 104 20.81 -12.29 4.16
CA GLY A 104 21.85 -13.17 3.64
C GLY A 104 21.57 -13.81 2.27
N LEU A 105 20.50 -13.39 1.57
CA LEU A 105 20.29 -13.75 0.16
C LEU A 105 20.93 -12.75 -0.81
N ALA A 106 21.30 -11.56 -0.33
CA ALA A 106 22.02 -10.56 -1.09
C ALA A 106 23.49 -10.97 -1.24
N GLY A 107 23.99 -11.01 -2.45
CA GLY A 107 25.36 -11.34 -2.82
C GLY A 107 25.39 -12.07 -4.17
N PRO A 108 26.52 -11.99 -4.90
CA PRO A 108 26.64 -12.68 -6.17
C PRO A 108 26.45 -14.19 -5.97
N THR A 109 25.75 -14.80 -6.91
CA THR A 109 25.57 -16.25 -7.02
C THR A 109 26.71 -16.80 -7.85
N GLU A 110 27.95 -16.66 -7.37
CA GLU A 110 29.11 -17.01 -8.22
C GLU A 110 29.35 -18.51 -8.32
N ASP A 111 28.79 -19.34 -7.38
CA ASP A 111 29.01 -20.77 -7.42
C ASP A 111 27.74 -21.58 -7.19
N ALA A 112 27.48 -22.56 -8.07
CA ALA A 112 26.41 -23.55 -7.90
C ALA A 112 26.53 -24.34 -6.58
N GLU A 113 27.75 -24.53 -6.07
CA GLU A 113 28.02 -25.15 -4.77
C GLU A 113 27.45 -24.33 -3.59
N SER A 114 27.49 -23.00 -3.68
CA SER A 114 26.90 -22.10 -2.69
C SER A 114 25.37 -22.20 -2.60
N GLU A 115 24.67 -22.47 -3.69
CA GLU A 115 23.21 -22.65 -3.74
C GLU A 115 22.76 -23.98 -3.10
N GLY A 116 23.56 -25.04 -3.26
CA GLY A 116 23.28 -26.36 -2.70
C GLY A 116 23.62 -26.48 -1.20
N SER A 117 24.42 -25.57 -0.65
CA SER A 117 24.85 -25.66 0.75
C SER A 117 23.66 -25.57 1.71
N VAL A 118 23.51 -26.62 2.54
CA VAL A 118 22.47 -26.68 3.58
C VAL A 118 22.94 -25.94 4.81
N MET A 119 22.11 -25.07 5.32
CA MET A 119 22.40 -24.28 6.52
C MET A 119 21.24 -24.31 7.51
N GLN A 120 21.57 -24.15 8.75
CA GLN A 120 20.57 -24.04 9.81
C GLN A 120 19.85 -22.68 9.69
N MET A 121 18.53 -22.71 9.74
CA MET A 121 17.71 -21.51 9.78
C MET A 121 17.71 -20.91 11.19
N THR A 122 17.78 -19.58 11.27
CA THR A 122 17.60 -18.87 12.54
C THR A 122 16.16 -19.03 13.04
N GLY A 123 15.93 -18.87 14.34
CA GLY A 123 14.58 -18.85 14.93
C GLY A 123 13.66 -17.85 14.21
N ALA A 124 14.17 -16.65 13.92
CA ALA A 124 13.40 -15.63 13.20
C ALA A 124 12.96 -16.08 11.79
N GLN A 125 13.81 -16.78 11.05
CA GLN A 125 13.46 -17.31 9.73
C GLN A 125 12.39 -18.40 9.80
N ARG A 126 12.49 -19.28 10.80
CA ARG A 126 11.49 -20.32 11.07
C ARG A 126 10.14 -19.72 11.45
N ASP A 127 10.16 -18.72 12.35
CA ASP A 127 8.95 -17.99 12.76
C ASP A 127 8.30 -17.26 11.56
N GLU A 128 9.10 -16.69 10.67
CA GLU A 128 8.59 -16.06 9.44
C GLU A 128 7.91 -17.06 8.52
N LEU A 129 8.49 -18.24 8.29
CA LEU A 129 7.85 -19.29 7.49
C LEU A 129 6.55 -19.80 8.12
N ALA A 130 6.56 -20.05 9.44
CA ALA A 130 5.37 -20.45 10.17
C ALA A 130 4.27 -19.38 10.09
N LEU A 131 4.62 -18.12 10.28
CA LEU A 131 3.68 -17.00 10.17
C LEU A 131 3.11 -16.87 8.76
N LEU A 132 3.93 -16.98 7.71
CA LEU A 132 3.47 -16.94 6.32
C LEU A 132 2.49 -18.09 6.03
N SER A 133 2.77 -19.29 6.56
CA SER A 133 1.88 -20.45 6.40
C SER A 133 0.51 -20.20 7.02
N VAL A 134 0.47 -19.67 8.25
CA VAL A 134 -0.79 -19.32 8.93
C VAL A 134 -1.54 -18.19 8.22
N MET A 135 -0.82 -17.21 7.65
CA MET A 135 -1.40 -16.06 6.98
C MET A 135 -1.78 -16.33 5.52
N ALA A 136 -1.38 -17.47 4.94
CA ALA A 136 -1.66 -17.80 3.53
C ALA A 136 -3.12 -17.65 3.10
N PRO A 137 -4.14 -18.06 3.89
CA PRO A 137 -5.54 -17.87 3.53
C PRO A 137 -5.95 -16.40 3.37
N LEU A 138 -5.28 -15.48 4.08
CA LEU A 138 -5.58 -14.05 4.09
C LEU A 138 -4.87 -13.25 2.98
N MET A 139 -4.07 -13.92 2.13
CA MET A 139 -3.36 -13.28 1.02
C MET A 139 -4.27 -13.10 -0.20
N GLU A 140 -5.35 -12.40 0.01
CA GLU A 140 -6.35 -12.04 -1.01
C GLU A 140 -6.71 -10.55 -0.87
N THR A 141 -7.11 -9.94 -1.97
CA THR A 141 -7.63 -8.57 -1.98
C THR A 141 -9.14 -8.59 -2.19
N ASN A 142 -9.87 -8.00 -1.26
CA ASN A 142 -11.31 -7.77 -1.40
C ASN A 142 -11.54 -6.61 -2.39
N LEU A 143 -12.06 -6.93 -3.56
CA LEU A 143 -12.37 -5.96 -4.62
C LEU A 143 -13.62 -5.14 -4.32
N ARG A 144 -14.53 -5.69 -3.48
CA ARG A 144 -15.80 -5.06 -3.10
C ARG A 144 -15.71 -4.21 -1.84
N ALA A 145 -14.54 -4.14 -1.20
CA ALA A 145 -14.30 -3.28 -0.06
C ALA A 145 -14.72 -1.84 -0.36
N LYS A 146 -15.61 -1.29 0.46
CA LYS A 146 -16.16 0.06 0.27
C LYS A 146 -15.17 1.13 0.74
N VAL A 147 -14.98 2.17 -0.08
CA VAL A 147 -14.26 3.36 0.37
C VAL A 147 -15.15 4.11 1.35
N MET A 148 -14.68 4.30 2.57
CA MET A 148 -15.44 5.02 3.59
C MET A 148 -15.43 6.53 3.29
N PRO A 149 -16.56 7.24 3.48
CA PRO A 149 -16.67 8.68 3.25
C PRO A 149 -16.03 9.48 4.39
N GLN A 150 -14.77 9.17 4.66
CA GLN A 150 -13.99 9.69 5.78
C GLN A 150 -12.54 9.86 5.35
N LEU A 151 -11.98 11.00 5.66
CA LEU A 151 -10.55 11.28 5.48
C LEU A 151 -9.93 11.49 6.87
N TYR A 152 -8.94 10.69 7.17
CA TYR A 152 -8.15 10.82 8.38
C TYR A 152 -6.84 11.52 8.08
N THR A 153 -6.31 12.22 9.08
CA THR A 153 -4.91 12.66 9.06
C THR A 153 -4.19 12.13 10.29
N CYS A 154 -2.89 11.95 10.18
CA CYS A 154 -2.08 11.44 11.26
C CYS A 154 -0.72 12.14 11.25
N ASP A 155 -0.20 12.41 12.45
CA ASP A 155 1.06 13.09 12.66
C ASP A 155 1.71 12.67 13.98
N ALA A 156 3.04 12.83 14.07
CA ALA A 156 3.79 12.69 15.30
C ALA A 156 4.71 13.89 15.54
N ALA A 157 4.69 14.37 16.75
CA ALA A 157 5.69 15.26 17.31
C ALA A 157 6.70 14.45 18.16
N PRO A 158 7.84 15.03 18.59
CA PRO A 158 8.81 14.33 19.43
C PRO A 158 8.22 13.69 20.69
N ASP A 159 7.20 14.32 21.27
CA ASP A 159 6.63 13.93 22.56
C ASP A 159 5.20 13.39 22.44
N GLY A 160 4.59 13.41 21.26
CA GLY A 160 3.20 13.00 21.13
C GLY A 160 2.76 12.67 19.72
N ALA A 161 1.53 12.18 19.62
CA ALA A 161 0.89 11.84 18.37
C ALA A 161 -0.51 12.41 18.29
N GLY A 162 -0.90 12.83 17.09
CA GLY A 162 -2.20 13.36 16.77
C GLY A 162 -2.86 12.62 15.61
N GLY A 163 -4.16 12.63 15.58
CA GLY A 163 -4.93 12.16 14.43
C GLY A 163 -6.30 12.81 14.41
N THR A 164 -6.74 13.15 13.22
CA THR A 164 -8.03 13.82 13.01
C THR A 164 -8.88 13.07 12.00
N LEU A 165 -10.14 13.43 11.93
CA LEU A 165 -11.15 12.91 11.02
C LEU A 165 -11.93 14.05 10.41
N ALA A 166 -12.09 14.03 9.09
CA ALA A 166 -13.08 14.83 8.37
C ALA A 166 -14.08 13.90 7.66
N ARG A 167 -15.34 14.30 7.61
CA ARG A 167 -16.37 13.64 6.77
C ARG A 167 -16.34 14.25 5.38
N ILE A 168 -16.43 13.43 4.37
CA ILE A 168 -16.38 13.84 2.96
C ILE A 168 -17.48 13.15 2.16
N ASP A 169 -17.84 13.71 1.01
CA ASP A 169 -18.75 13.03 0.08
C ASP A 169 -18.15 11.69 -0.40
N GLY A 170 -19.01 10.68 -0.60
CA GLY A 170 -18.56 9.37 -1.02
C GLY A 170 -17.93 9.33 -2.43
N ARG A 171 -18.28 10.27 -3.31
CA ARG A 171 -17.65 10.42 -4.64
C ARG A 171 -16.24 10.96 -4.49
N VAL A 172 -16.07 11.98 -3.66
CA VAL A 172 -14.77 12.55 -3.29
C VAL A 172 -13.86 11.50 -2.66
N ALA A 173 -14.40 10.69 -1.72
CA ALA A 173 -13.64 9.59 -1.11
C ALA A 173 -13.13 8.59 -2.15
N ARG A 174 -13.98 8.18 -3.11
CA ARG A 174 -13.58 7.27 -4.18
C ARG A 174 -12.53 7.89 -5.10
N GLU A 175 -12.62 9.19 -5.38
CA GLU A 175 -11.62 9.87 -6.19
C GLU A 175 -10.28 9.97 -5.46
N LEU A 176 -10.26 10.39 -4.19
CA LEU A 176 -9.05 10.38 -3.36
C LEU A 176 -8.43 8.98 -3.28
N TRP A 177 -9.26 7.91 -3.22
CA TRP A 177 -8.77 6.54 -3.24
C TRP A 177 -8.03 6.19 -4.54
N ARG A 178 -8.41 6.72 -5.69
CA ARG A 178 -7.70 6.55 -6.97
C ARG A 178 -6.31 7.18 -6.93
N HIS A 179 -6.17 8.28 -6.20
CA HIS A 179 -4.94 9.05 -6.08
C HIS A 179 -4.07 8.65 -4.87
N ARG A 180 -4.43 7.61 -4.12
CA ARG A 180 -3.62 7.12 -3.02
C ARG A 180 -2.25 6.64 -3.50
N GLU A 181 -1.26 6.70 -2.62
CA GLU A 181 0.04 6.12 -2.90
C GLU A 181 -0.04 4.60 -2.95
N ARG A 182 0.47 3.99 -4.01
CA ARG A 182 0.40 2.54 -4.23
C ARG A 182 1.75 1.85 -4.19
N ARG A 183 2.82 2.54 -4.60
CA ARG A 183 4.13 1.94 -4.80
C ARG A 183 5.15 2.40 -3.78
N GLY A 184 4.85 3.47 -3.07
CA GLY A 184 5.80 4.19 -2.24
C GLY A 184 6.88 4.76 -3.15
N PHE A 185 6.84 6.06 -3.40
CA PHE A 185 7.87 6.72 -4.20
C PHE A 185 9.23 6.32 -3.66
N ALA A 186 10.00 5.62 -4.48
CA ALA A 186 11.37 5.28 -4.17
C ALA A 186 12.22 6.53 -4.44
N ALA A 187 12.25 7.44 -3.47
CA ALA A 187 13.22 8.54 -3.49
C ALA A 187 14.66 8.04 -3.73
N ALA A 188 14.93 6.78 -3.37
CA ALA A 188 16.23 6.17 -3.62
C ALA A 188 16.50 5.78 -5.08
N LEU A 189 15.47 5.35 -5.83
CA LEU A 189 15.66 5.00 -7.25
C LEU A 189 15.88 6.23 -8.12
N GLU A 190 15.17 7.32 -7.85
CA GLU A 190 15.38 8.59 -8.54
C GLU A 190 16.79 9.15 -8.29
N GLN A 191 17.29 9.04 -7.05
CA GLN A 191 18.66 9.48 -6.74
C GLN A 191 19.72 8.61 -7.42
N TYR A 192 19.57 7.31 -7.49
CA TYR A 192 20.50 6.42 -8.17
C TYR A 192 20.42 6.56 -9.69
N GLU A 193 19.24 6.73 -10.25
CA GLU A 193 19.03 6.94 -11.66
C GLU A 193 19.56 8.31 -12.11
N ALA A 194 19.30 9.37 -11.34
CA ALA A 194 19.86 10.68 -11.55
C ALA A 194 21.39 10.70 -11.41
N LEU A 195 21.95 10.02 -10.41
CA LEU A 195 23.38 9.87 -10.23
C LEU A 195 24.01 9.04 -11.37
N TYR A 196 23.37 7.98 -11.80
CA TYR A 196 23.83 7.15 -12.92
C TYR A 196 23.81 7.93 -14.25
N LEU A 197 22.71 8.64 -14.54
CA LEU A 197 22.59 9.47 -15.73
C LEU A 197 23.61 10.62 -15.74
N LYS A 198 23.81 11.24 -14.58
CA LYS A 198 24.84 12.29 -14.39
C LYS A 198 26.27 11.74 -14.55
N ALA A 199 26.55 10.57 -13.97
CA ALA A 199 27.84 9.90 -14.06
C ALA A 199 28.15 9.39 -15.48
N THR A 200 27.12 9.01 -16.26
CA THR A 200 27.26 8.52 -17.63
C THR A 200 27.12 9.61 -18.69
N GLY A 201 26.91 10.88 -18.29
CA GLY A 201 26.77 12.01 -19.23
C GLY A 201 25.53 11.92 -20.14
N ARG A 202 24.55 11.07 -19.80
CA ARG A 202 23.34 10.83 -20.61
C ARG A 202 22.17 11.76 -20.32
N GLY A 203 22.42 12.94 -19.80
CA GLY A 203 21.45 14.01 -19.60
C GLY A 203 21.12 14.25 -18.14
N GLU A 204 20.59 15.44 -17.87
CA GLU A 204 19.88 15.70 -16.61
C GLU A 204 18.60 14.87 -16.67
N ALA A 205 18.37 14.03 -15.66
CA ALA A 205 17.05 13.49 -15.45
C ALA A 205 16.13 14.71 -15.27
N GLU A 206 15.32 15.02 -16.26
CA GLU A 206 14.23 15.95 -16.05
C GLU A 206 13.56 15.48 -14.77
N SER A 207 13.50 16.35 -13.77
CA SER A 207 12.88 16.08 -12.47
C SER A 207 11.42 15.78 -12.75
N SER A 208 11.21 14.55 -12.91
CA SER A 208 10.19 13.89 -13.67
C SER A 208 8.78 14.28 -13.34
N ASP A 209 8.01 14.42 -14.37
CA ASP A 209 6.58 14.24 -14.48
C ASP A 209 6.01 12.97 -13.79
N PHE A 210 6.86 12.13 -13.21
CA PHE A 210 6.49 10.92 -12.47
C PHE A 210 6.18 11.11 -10.98
N ALA A 211 6.52 12.24 -10.38
CA ALA A 211 5.95 12.63 -9.10
C ALA A 211 4.66 13.40 -9.39
N PRO A 212 3.47 12.77 -9.36
CA PRO A 212 2.26 13.51 -9.56
C PRO A 212 2.22 14.61 -8.50
N ASN A 213 2.24 15.85 -8.94
CA ASN A 213 2.09 16.99 -8.05
C ASN A 213 0.74 16.85 -7.32
N ARG A 214 0.77 16.31 -6.11
CA ARG A 214 -0.40 16.04 -5.28
C ARG A 214 -0.64 17.13 -4.24
N GLU A 215 -0.09 18.31 -4.46
CA GLU A 215 -0.36 19.50 -3.60
C GLU A 215 -1.85 19.77 -3.45
N TRP A 216 -2.63 19.44 -4.48
CA TRP A 216 -4.07 19.58 -4.45
C TRP A 216 -4.75 18.77 -3.31
N VAL A 217 -4.17 17.63 -2.90
CA VAL A 217 -4.66 16.88 -1.75
C VAL A 217 -4.52 17.70 -0.48
N SER A 218 -3.42 18.43 -0.34
CA SER A 218 -3.19 19.32 0.81
C SER A 218 -4.19 20.48 0.86
N GLU A 219 -4.60 21.02 -0.30
CA GLU A 219 -5.64 22.04 -0.39
C GLU A 219 -7.01 21.49 0.02
N VAL A 220 -7.34 20.27 -0.45
CA VAL A 220 -8.57 19.57 -0.06
C VAL A 220 -8.58 19.29 1.45
N VAL A 221 -7.49 18.76 2.01
CA VAL A 221 -7.38 18.46 3.44
C VAL A 221 -7.54 19.73 4.29
N ALA A 222 -6.87 20.82 3.90
CA ALA A 222 -6.92 22.09 4.64
C ALA A 222 -8.30 22.77 4.61
N GLY A 223 -9.10 22.54 3.57
CA GLY A 223 -10.46 23.07 3.42
C GLY A 223 -11.54 22.29 4.17
N LEU A 224 -11.20 21.18 4.83
CA LEU A 224 -12.15 20.33 5.54
C LEU A 224 -12.19 20.68 7.04
N GLU A 225 -13.37 20.53 7.65
CA GLU A 225 -13.53 20.56 9.10
C GLU A 225 -13.07 19.24 9.71
N HIS A 226 -12.10 19.30 10.62
CA HIS A 226 -11.49 18.14 11.26
C HIS A 226 -11.82 18.07 12.74
N THR A 227 -12.08 16.86 13.23
CA THR A 227 -12.26 16.54 14.65
C THR A 227 -11.13 15.63 15.13
N VAL A 228 -10.66 15.83 16.37
CA VAL A 228 -9.63 14.98 16.97
C VAL A 228 -10.19 13.59 17.22
N VAL A 229 -9.51 12.57 16.70
CA VAL A 229 -9.86 11.16 16.94
C VAL A 229 -8.80 10.44 17.78
N GLN A 230 -7.58 10.92 17.78
CA GLN A 230 -6.54 10.45 18.69
C GLN A 230 -5.60 11.58 19.09
N GLN A 231 -5.18 11.52 20.35
CA GLN A 231 -4.14 12.38 20.90
C GLN A 231 -3.53 11.65 22.09
N PHE A 232 -2.24 11.50 22.11
CA PHE A 232 -1.53 10.88 23.23
C PHE A 232 -0.06 11.29 23.27
N ARG A 233 0.57 11.14 24.43
CA ARG A 233 2.01 11.35 24.60
C ARG A 233 2.76 10.04 24.50
N PHE A 234 3.97 10.09 23.98
CA PHE A 234 4.88 8.96 23.99
C PHE A 234 5.53 8.81 25.38
N SER A 235 5.67 7.58 25.84
CA SER A 235 6.30 7.26 27.12
C SER A 235 7.84 7.35 27.09
N ALA A 236 8.45 7.32 25.91
CA ALA A 236 9.89 7.40 25.72
C ALA A 236 10.23 8.12 24.42
N ARG A 237 11.38 8.80 24.41
CA ARG A 237 11.91 9.43 23.19
C ARG A 237 12.30 8.36 22.16
N HIS A 238 12.11 8.65 20.91
CA HIS A 238 12.45 7.80 19.78
C HIS A 238 12.66 8.67 18.53
N HIS A 239 13.22 8.07 17.49
CA HIS A 239 13.37 8.78 16.21
C HIS A 239 11.99 9.15 15.65
N ILE A 240 11.86 10.34 15.06
CA ILE A 240 10.58 10.87 14.58
C ILE A 240 9.84 9.89 13.66
N ASN A 241 10.53 9.25 12.70
CA ASN A 241 9.92 8.29 11.80
C ASN A 241 9.31 7.08 12.54
N VAL A 242 9.87 6.69 13.70
CA VAL A 242 9.28 5.64 14.56
C VAL A 242 8.02 6.18 15.25
N GLY A 243 8.03 7.45 15.67
CA GLY A 243 6.87 8.14 16.21
C GLY A 243 5.71 8.16 15.23
N GLU A 244 5.98 8.55 13.98
CA GLU A 244 5.03 8.53 12.87
C GLU A 244 4.39 7.14 12.68
N MET A 245 5.21 6.10 12.64
CA MET A 245 4.71 4.73 12.51
C MET A 245 3.88 4.28 13.73
N ARG A 246 4.21 4.75 14.93
CA ARG A 246 3.44 4.48 16.16
C ARG A 246 2.10 5.23 16.16
N ALA A 247 2.10 6.49 15.71
CA ALA A 247 0.88 7.27 15.54
C ALA A 247 -0.07 6.58 14.54
N ARG A 248 0.45 6.17 13.39
CA ARG A 248 -0.27 5.38 12.39
C ARG A 248 -0.82 4.09 12.97
N ARG A 249 0.00 3.32 13.69
CA ARG A 249 -0.43 2.07 14.31
C ARG A 249 -1.59 2.28 15.30
N ALA A 250 -1.53 3.32 16.11
CA ALA A 250 -2.58 3.65 17.07
C ALA A 250 -3.90 3.95 16.36
N LEU A 251 -3.86 4.70 15.25
CA LEU A 251 -5.03 5.00 14.43
C LEU A 251 -5.62 3.73 13.81
N LEU A 252 -4.79 2.87 13.21
CA LEU A 252 -5.24 1.63 12.59
C LEU A 252 -5.78 0.63 13.63
N ARG A 253 -5.18 0.57 14.82
CA ARG A 253 -5.71 -0.20 15.95
C ARG A 253 -7.12 0.29 16.34
N LYS A 254 -7.37 1.58 16.28
CA LYS A 254 -8.70 2.14 16.53
C LYS A 254 -9.70 1.68 15.47
N PHE A 255 -9.31 1.68 14.18
CA PHE A 255 -10.16 1.14 13.12
C PHE A 255 -10.49 -0.33 13.35
N ALA A 256 -9.49 -1.15 13.62
CA ALA A 256 -9.66 -2.60 13.82
C ALA A 256 -10.62 -2.96 14.97
N ARG A 257 -10.83 -2.06 15.93
CA ARG A 257 -11.77 -2.25 17.04
C ARG A 257 -13.23 -1.93 16.69
N GLN A 258 -13.46 -1.33 15.54
CA GLN A 258 -14.79 -0.94 15.08
C GLN A 258 -15.34 -2.01 14.13
N ARG A 259 -16.38 -2.76 14.51
CA ARG A 259 -16.95 -3.85 13.68
C ARG A 259 -17.31 -3.39 12.25
N TRP A 260 -17.82 -2.17 12.10
CA TRP A 260 -18.18 -1.59 10.82
C TRP A 260 -16.97 -1.21 9.93
N SER A 261 -15.75 -1.29 10.47
CA SER A 261 -14.51 -1.09 9.74
C SER A 261 -14.07 -2.29 8.91
N SER A 262 -14.56 -3.48 9.23
CA SER A 262 -14.14 -4.70 8.53
C SER A 262 -14.55 -4.66 7.06
N GLY A 263 -13.65 -5.14 6.18
CA GLY A 263 -13.87 -5.16 4.73
C GLY A 263 -13.96 -3.76 4.09
N THR A 264 -13.28 -2.75 4.66
CA THR A 264 -13.35 -1.36 4.18
C THR A 264 -12.02 -0.80 3.72
N ARG A 265 -12.11 0.27 2.91
CA ARG A 265 -10.99 1.10 2.45
C ARG A 265 -10.97 2.40 3.23
N ARG A 266 -9.82 2.72 3.84
CA ARG A 266 -9.61 3.88 4.70
C ARG A 266 -8.58 4.83 4.12
N LEU A 267 -8.95 6.10 3.97
CA LEU A 267 -8.06 7.15 3.52
C LEU A 267 -7.37 7.78 4.73
N VAL A 268 -6.06 7.82 4.69
CA VAL A 268 -5.25 8.47 5.73
C VAL A 268 -4.19 9.34 5.07
N ALA A 269 -4.17 10.63 5.39
CA ALA A 269 -3.16 11.56 4.92
C ALA A 269 -2.04 11.71 5.97
N TYR A 270 -0.82 11.71 5.48
CA TYR A 270 0.43 11.84 6.23
C TYR A 270 1.31 12.87 5.54
N ASP A 271 2.09 13.61 6.31
CA ASP A 271 3.15 14.46 5.77
C ASP A 271 4.50 13.73 5.71
N SER A 272 4.68 12.67 6.49
CA SER A 272 5.84 11.81 6.48
C SER A 272 5.89 10.92 5.22
N ARG A 273 6.76 11.27 4.26
CA ARG A 273 7.02 10.45 3.06
C ARG A 273 7.52 9.05 3.43
N VAL A 274 8.27 8.93 4.54
CA VAL A 274 8.76 7.65 5.05
C VAL A 274 7.59 6.77 5.47
N THR A 275 6.65 7.29 6.25
CA THR A 275 5.44 6.57 6.69
C THR A 275 4.59 6.14 5.50
N ILE A 276 4.37 7.03 4.52
CA ILE A 276 3.65 6.72 3.27
C ILE A 276 4.37 5.59 2.51
N GLY A 277 5.70 5.68 2.38
CA GLY A 277 6.50 4.66 1.71
C GLY A 277 6.39 3.29 2.35
N VAL A 278 6.45 3.21 3.69
CA VAL A 278 6.28 1.96 4.44
C VAL A 278 4.85 1.43 4.30
N ALA A 279 3.83 2.29 4.43
CA ALA A 279 2.44 1.92 4.27
C ALA A 279 2.14 1.35 2.87
N ALA A 280 2.60 2.01 1.82
CA ALA A 280 2.37 1.61 0.43
C ALA A 280 3.16 0.35 0.02
N LYS A 281 4.40 0.19 0.53
CA LYS A 281 5.25 -0.98 0.25
C LYS A 281 4.94 -2.17 1.14
N GLY A 282 4.37 -1.94 2.34
CA GLY A 282 4.17 -2.97 3.35
C GLY A 282 5.45 -3.42 4.05
N ARG A 283 6.59 -2.76 3.81
CA ARG A 283 7.89 -3.06 4.42
C ARG A 283 8.82 -1.86 4.46
N SER A 284 9.87 -1.95 5.27
CA SER A 284 10.97 -0.98 5.32
C SER A 284 12.31 -1.69 5.37
N PRO A 285 13.39 -1.16 4.76
CA PRO A 285 14.75 -1.65 4.98
C PRO A 285 15.27 -1.30 6.39
N SER A 286 14.69 -0.32 7.07
CA SER A 286 14.98 -0.03 8.47
C SER A 286 14.32 -1.05 9.38
N ARG A 287 15.11 -1.78 10.17
CA ARG A 287 14.60 -2.78 11.13
C ARG A 287 13.58 -2.19 12.11
N ALA A 288 13.84 -0.98 12.62
CA ALA A 288 12.93 -0.31 13.55
C ALA A 288 11.57 0.00 12.91
N LEU A 289 11.56 0.51 11.68
CA LEU A 289 10.32 0.81 10.94
C LEU A 289 9.62 -0.48 10.50
N ASN A 290 10.37 -1.49 10.09
CA ASN A 290 9.81 -2.78 9.72
C ASN A 290 9.18 -3.49 10.93
N HIS A 291 9.78 -3.36 12.10
CA HIS A 291 9.18 -3.85 13.35
C HIS A 291 7.84 -3.16 13.66
N GLU A 292 7.75 -1.83 13.52
CA GLU A 292 6.48 -1.12 13.70
C GLU A 292 5.44 -1.52 12.63
N GLN A 293 5.87 -1.79 11.39
CA GLN A 293 4.99 -2.33 10.34
C GLN A 293 4.47 -3.72 10.70
N ARG A 294 5.31 -4.63 11.19
CA ARG A 294 4.87 -5.95 11.69
C ARG A 294 3.82 -5.82 12.80
N ARG A 295 4.00 -4.89 13.72
CA ARG A 295 3.02 -4.61 14.79
C ARG A 295 1.73 -3.96 14.30
N THR A 296 1.75 -3.35 13.13
CA THR A 296 0.60 -2.72 12.48
C THR A 296 -0.22 -3.71 11.66
N MET A 297 0.45 -4.67 11.03
CA MET A 297 -0.14 -5.65 10.13
C MET A 297 -1.43 -6.33 10.65
N PRO A 298 -1.52 -6.80 11.92
CA PRO A 298 -2.73 -7.46 12.41
C PRO A 298 -3.98 -6.58 12.36
N TYR A 299 -3.81 -5.27 12.49
CA TYR A 299 -4.92 -4.31 12.46
C TYR A 299 -5.43 -4.02 11.04
N LEU A 300 -4.70 -4.39 10.03
CA LEU A 300 -5.09 -4.29 8.63
C LEU A 300 -5.61 -5.63 8.10
N VAL A 301 -4.84 -6.69 8.31
CA VAL A 301 -5.11 -8.00 7.71
C VAL A 301 -6.27 -8.71 8.38
N GLY A 302 -6.33 -8.74 9.72
CA GLY A 302 -7.39 -9.41 10.47
C GLY A 302 -8.79 -8.91 10.12
N PRO A 303 -9.08 -7.61 10.20
CA PRO A 303 -10.38 -7.06 9.85
C PRO A 303 -10.55 -6.76 8.35
N ASP A 304 -9.65 -7.19 7.49
CA ASP A 304 -9.65 -6.89 6.05
C ASP A 304 -9.76 -5.39 5.72
N ILE A 305 -8.99 -4.55 6.44
CA ILE A 305 -8.91 -3.12 6.17
C ILE A 305 -7.83 -2.87 5.12
N GLN A 306 -8.17 -2.09 4.10
CA GLN A 306 -7.24 -1.59 3.10
C GLN A 306 -6.95 -0.12 3.38
N GLU A 307 -5.70 0.22 3.65
CA GLU A 307 -5.26 1.59 3.86
C GLU A 307 -4.92 2.26 2.53
N GLY A 308 -5.38 3.49 2.35
CA GLY A 308 -5.03 4.36 1.23
C GLY A 308 -4.24 5.56 1.72
N PRO A 309 -2.89 5.48 1.78
CA PRO A 309 -2.08 6.59 2.21
C PRO A 309 -2.08 7.70 1.18
N LEU A 310 -2.25 8.94 1.65
CA LEU A 310 -2.19 10.17 0.88
C LEU A 310 -1.08 11.06 1.46
N TRP A 311 -0.49 11.88 0.61
CA TRP A 311 0.47 12.88 1.07
C TRP A 311 -0.23 14.21 1.33
N VAL A 312 0.13 14.86 2.42
CA VAL A 312 -0.27 16.23 2.78
C VAL A 312 0.96 17.03 3.18
N ASP A 313 1.01 18.31 2.82
CA ASP A 313 2.05 19.22 3.28
C ASP A 313 1.96 19.41 4.81
N SER A 314 3.10 19.42 5.50
CA SER A 314 3.13 19.53 6.97
C SER A 314 2.41 20.77 7.50
N LYS A 315 2.49 21.92 6.79
CA LYS A 315 1.81 23.15 7.18
C LYS A 315 0.28 23.06 7.07
N ARG A 316 -0.19 22.11 6.26
CA ARG A 316 -1.62 21.85 5.99
C ARG A 316 -2.12 20.55 6.63
N ASN A 317 -1.29 19.87 7.44
CA ASN A 317 -1.69 18.68 8.16
C ASN A 317 -2.40 19.05 9.47
N PRO A 318 -3.75 18.89 9.57
CA PRO A 318 -4.49 19.26 10.79
C PRO A 318 -4.05 18.46 12.02
N ALA A 319 -3.44 17.28 11.83
CA ALA A 319 -2.96 16.42 12.91
C ALA A 319 -1.69 16.96 13.61
N ASP A 320 -0.94 17.89 13.00
CA ASP A 320 0.22 18.55 13.64
C ASP A 320 -0.17 19.26 14.95
N HIS A 321 -1.35 19.85 15.00
CA HIS A 321 -1.83 20.53 16.19
C HIS A 321 -2.07 19.57 17.37
N PRO A 322 -2.92 18.52 17.26
CA PRO A 322 -3.11 17.59 18.36
C PRO A 322 -1.86 16.75 18.67
N SER A 323 -0.93 16.52 17.72
CA SER A 323 0.34 15.86 18.03
C SER A 323 1.17 16.65 19.05
N ARG A 324 1.02 17.97 19.07
CA ARG A 324 1.66 18.93 19.99
C ARG A 324 0.78 19.37 21.17
N GLY A 325 -0.38 18.74 21.36
CA GLY A 325 -1.31 19.08 22.43
C GLY A 325 -2.13 20.34 22.18
N ARG A 326 -2.25 20.80 20.94
CA ARG A 326 -3.00 22.01 20.55
C ARG A 326 -4.36 21.63 19.95
N PRO A 327 -5.38 22.50 20.01
CA PRO A 327 -6.65 22.28 19.32
C PRO A 327 -6.44 22.25 17.80
N VAL A 328 -7.30 21.52 17.10
CA VAL A 328 -7.30 21.50 15.62
C VAL A 328 -7.60 22.90 15.09
N PRO A 329 -6.87 23.38 14.08
CA PRO A 329 -7.15 24.68 13.48
C PRO A 329 -8.48 24.65 12.72
N PRO A 330 -9.17 25.79 12.58
CA PRO A 330 -10.33 25.90 11.73
C PRO A 330 -9.94 25.60 10.25
N PRO A 331 -10.89 25.15 9.43
CA PRO A 331 -10.63 24.93 8.01
C PRO A 331 -10.19 26.22 7.31
N LEU A 332 -9.25 26.12 6.40
CA LEU A 332 -8.89 27.24 5.54
C LEU A 332 -10.00 27.51 4.54
N ALA A 333 -10.19 28.77 4.16
CA ALA A 333 -11.12 29.12 3.09
C ALA A 333 -10.72 28.37 1.80
N PRO A 334 -11.56 27.47 1.29
CA PRO A 334 -11.19 26.64 0.14
C PRO A 334 -11.17 27.49 -1.15
N ALA A 335 -10.20 27.21 -2.02
CA ALA A 335 -10.24 27.75 -3.36
C ALA A 335 -11.55 27.31 -4.10
N PRO A 336 -12.05 28.07 -5.07
CA PRO A 336 -13.33 27.77 -5.72
C PRO A 336 -13.43 26.34 -6.29
N TRP A 337 -12.36 25.81 -6.85
CA TRP A 337 -12.32 24.45 -7.36
C TRP A 337 -12.39 23.40 -6.22
N VAL A 338 -11.76 23.68 -5.06
CA VAL A 338 -11.81 22.78 -3.86
C VAL A 338 -13.23 22.72 -3.33
N ALA A 339 -13.91 23.88 -3.20
CA ALA A 339 -15.27 23.92 -2.73
C ALA A 339 -16.21 23.11 -3.64
N ARG A 340 -16.08 23.24 -4.96
CA ARG A 340 -16.85 22.45 -5.93
C ARG A 340 -16.52 20.95 -5.83
N PHE A 341 -15.22 20.61 -5.74
CA PHE A 341 -14.78 19.23 -5.59
C PHE A 341 -15.35 18.59 -4.31
N LEU A 342 -15.28 19.29 -3.18
CA LEU A 342 -15.84 18.82 -1.89
C LEU A 342 -17.37 18.68 -1.93
N ALA A 343 -18.05 19.48 -2.74
CA ALA A 343 -19.49 19.32 -3.02
C ALA A 343 -19.80 18.12 -3.97
N GLY A 344 -18.77 17.40 -4.42
CA GLY A 344 -18.89 16.19 -5.26
C GLY A 344 -18.81 16.42 -6.77
N ASP A 345 -18.44 17.62 -7.22
CA ASP A 345 -18.11 17.91 -8.61
C ASP A 345 -16.66 17.48 -8.91
N LEU A 346 -16.51 16.25 -9.39
CA LEU A 346 -15.18 15.69 -9.67
C LEU A 346 -14.48 16.38 -10.85
N HIS A 347 -15.20 17.00 -11.77
CA HIS A 347 -14.60 17.74 -12.91
C HIS A 347 -13.83 18.98 -12.44
N ALA A 348 -14.13 19.50 -11.26
CA ALA A 348 -13.38 20.60 -10.67
C ALA A 348 -11.89 20.29 -10.51
N LEU A 349 -11.50 19.01 -10.36
CA LEU A 349 -10.11 18.57 -10.31
C LEU A 349 -9.41 18.69 -11.66
N ASP A 350 -10.13 18.45 -12.77
CA ASP A 350 -9.57 18.57 -14.12
C ASP A 350 -9.35 20.03 -14.52
N MET A 351 -10.23 20.94 -14.08
CA MET A 351 -10.09 22.39 -14.30
C MET A 351 -8.82 22.98 -13.67
N ARG A 352 -8.28 22.39 -12.61
CA ARG A 352 -7.00 22.79 -12.02
C ARG A 352 -5.81 22.52 -12.95
N ARG A 353 -5.92 21.52 -13.84
CA ARG A 353 -4.85 21.11 -14.77
C ARG A 353 -4.78 21.98 -16.03
N SER A 354 -5.84 22.71 -16.33
CA SER A 354 -5.83 23.66 -17.42
C SER A 354 -5.16 24.95 -16.94
N PRO A 355 -4.09 25.45 -17.58
CA PRO A 355 -3.59 26.78 -17.29
C PRO A 355 -4.72 27.79 -17.48
N PRO A 356 -4.77 28.87 -16.69
CA PRO A 356 -5.71 29.94 -17.00
C PRO A 356 -5.46 30.34 -18.45
N GLY A 357 -6.51 30.25 -19.27
CA GLY A 357 -6.45 30.68 -20.66
C GLY A 357 -5.98 32.14 -20.75
N PRO A 358 -5.39 32.54 -21.87
CA PRO A 358 -4.83 33.89 -22.04
C PRO A 358 -5.85 34.99 -21.80
#